data_0263aea3861fc64884cc6326e2ea55d0
#
_entry.id   0263aea3861fc64884cc6326e2ea55d0
#
_cell.length_a   1.000
_cell.length_b   1.000
_cell.length_c   1.000
_cell.angle_alpha   90.00
_cell.angle_beta   90.00
_cell.angle_gamma   90.00
#
_symmetry.space_group_name_H-M   'P 1'
#
loop_
_entity.id
_entity.type
_entity.pdbx_description
1 polymer ?
#
loop_
_entity_poly.entity_id
_entity_poly.type
_entity_poly.pdbx_seq_one_letter_code
_entity_poly.pdbx_strand_id
1 'polypeptide(L)'
;LSSQALAHKTITDSTAGIIWIDNGTQSLESASVIDRNGNANGDGSVTGKNFAVGSDAIIWDADKSMATGNKTAVFNADNSVALGYGSQVNGESNVLSVGAGPSGYGFSVDGAPETRRIINVSDGVKDSDAATKGQMDNAIAGAVRVSGDALRGEIGAVYRDAVSHTDSQVTAVRDELKAEGDSLRGEIGGVYRDARAHTDSQVTAVRDELKAEGDSLRGEIGGVYRDARAHTDSQVTAVRDELSRDIIAVTSAA
;
A
#
# COMPACT_ATOMS: atom_id res chain seq x y z
N LEU A 1 -31.93 -32.54 72.36
CA LEU A 1 -30.65 -33.06 71.89
C LEU A 1 -30.29 -32.30 70.60
N SER A 2 -29.26 -31.51 70.74
CA SER A 2 -28.94 -30.44 69.80
C SER A 2 -28.60 -30.97 68.39
N SER A 3 -29.13 -30.29 67.38
CA SER A 3 -28.84 -30.43 65.96
C SER A 3 -27.37 -30.20 65.59
N GLN A 4 -26.48 -29.97 66.55
CA GLN A 4 -25.06 -29.69 66.29
C GLN A 4 -24.19 -30.97 66.17
N ALA A 5 -24.69 -32.09 66.44
CA ALA A 5 -23.92 -33.36 66.31
C ALA A 5 -23.82 -33.92 64.90
N LEU A 6 -24.42 -33.27 63.93
CA LEU A 6 -24.41 -33.65 62.50
C LEU A 6 -23.53 -32.77 61.60
N ALA A 7 -22.75 -31.91 62.24
CA ALA A 7 -21.94 -30.96 61.47
C ALA A 7 -20.76 -31.55 60.66
N HIS A 8 -20.37 -32.79 60.98
CA HIS A 8 -19.36 -33.54 60.25
C HIS A 8 -19.88 -34.89 59.88
N LYS A 9 -20.35 -35.11 58.69
CA LYS A 9 -20.62 -36.46 58.20
C LYS A 9 -19.38 -36.93 57.43
N THR A 10 -18.61 -37.78 58.09
CA THR A 10 -17.53 -38.48 57.41
C THR A 10 -18.13 -39.74 56.78
N ILE A 11 -18.08 -39.86 55.50
CA ILE A 11 -18.39 -41.09 54.77
C ILE A 11 -17.06 -41.76 54.52
N THR A 12 -16.78 -42.83 55.31
CA THR A 12 -15.63 -43.70 55.09
C THR A 12 -16.12 -44.98 54.45
N ASP A 13 -15.78 -45.16 53.19
CA ASP A 13 -15.72 -46.46 52.54
C ASP A 13 -14.27 -46.91 52.59
N SER A 14 -14.00 -48.11 53.10
CA SER A 14 -12.64 -48.63 53.21
C SER A 14 -11.92 -48.81 51.84
N THR A 15 -12.63 -48.65 50.77
CA THR A 15 -12.12 -48.78 49.39
C THR A 15 -12.12 -47.49 48.61
N ALA A 16 -12.81 -46.42 49.08
CA ALA A 16 -13.09 -45.23 48.23
C ALA A 16 -12.51 -43.92 48.74
N GLY A 17 -11.79 -43.88 49.84
CA GLY A 17 -11.26 -42.66 50.43
C GLY A 17 -12.23 -41.90 51.33
N ILE A 18 -11.78 -40.79 51.90
CA ILE A 18 -12.53 -39.94 52.83
C ILE A 18 -13.07 -38.73 52.13
N ILE A 19 -14.38 -38.53 52.14
CA ILE A 19 -15.00 -37.27 51.71
C ILE A 19 -15.32 -36.40 52.92
N TRP A 20 -14.70 -35.23 53.06
CA TRP A 20 -15.02 -34.27 54.10
C TRP A 20 -16.02 -33.25 53.55
N ILE A 21 -17.13 -33.07 54.25
CA ILE A 21 -18.10 -32.04 53.98
C ILE A 21 -18.11 -31.13 55.21
N ASP A 22 -17.62 -29.90 54.99
CA ASP A 22 -17.63 -28.87 56.03
C ASP A 22 -19.04 -28.35 56.26
N ASN A 23 -19.22 -27.94 57.47
CA ASN A 23 -20.41 -27.55 58.11
C ASN A 23 -21.22 -26.46 57.41
N GLY A 24 -21.34 -26.15 56.52
CA GLY A 24 -22.39 -25.18 56.13
C GLY A 24 -23.78 -25.78 56.23
N THR A 25 -24.67 -25.29 55.61
CA THR A 25 -26.04 -25.78 55.43
C THR A 25 -26.10 -26.88 54.36
N GLN A 26 -24.99 -27.51 54.09
CA GLN A 26 -24.76 -28.35 52.93
C GLN A 26 -24.90 -29.81 53.30
N SER A 27 -25.76 -30.49 52.66
CA SER A 27 -25.80 -31.94 52.72
C SER A 27 -25.78 -32.56 51.34
N LEU A 28 -25.19 -33.71 51.20
CA LEU A 28 -25.33 -34.52 49.99
C LEU A 28 -26.81 -34.81 49.68
N GLU A 29 -27.65 -34.66 50.65
CA GLU A 29 -29.09 -34.88 50.54
C GLU A 29 -29.83 -33.81 49.75
N SER A 30 -29.23 -32.64 49.55
CA SER A 30 -29.85 -31.56 48.74
C SER A 30 -29.43 -31.59 47.27
N ALA A 31 -28.50 -32.45 46.90
CA ALA A 31 -28.17 -32.64 45.49
C ALA A 31 -29.28 -33.44 44.79
N SER A 32 -29.67 -33.04 43.63
CA SER A 32 -30.72 -33.68 42.83
C SER A 32 -30.17 -34.20 41.52
N VAL A 33 -30.44 -35.44 41.21
CA VAL A 33 -30.05 -36.09 39.96
C VAL A 33 -31.25 -36.77 39.33
N ILE A 34 -31.52 -36.44 38.07
CA ILE A 34 -32.45 -37.17 37.21
C ILE A 34 -31.69 -37.53 35.93
N ASP A 35 -31.62 -38.83 35.64
CA ASP A 35 -30.93 -39.32 34.45
C ASP A 35 -31.77 -39.12 33.17
N ARG A 36 -31.18 -39.50 32.02
CA ARG A 36 -31.85 -39.38 30.70
C ARG A 36 -33.14 -40.18 30.58
N ASN A 37 -33.29 -41.22 31.42
CA ASN A 37 -34.49 -42.04 31.43
C ASN A 37 -35.57 -41.54 32.44
N GLY A 38 -35.29 -40.41 33.07
CA GLY A 38 -36.20 -39.82 34.04
C GLY A 38 -36.13 -40.46 35.43
N ASN A 39 -35.10 -41.29 35.73
CA ASN A 39 -34.94 -41.90 37.03
C ASN A 39 -34.28 -40.92 38.01
N ALA A 40 -34.82 -40.80 39.19
CA ALA A 40 -34.35 -39.90 40.21
C ALA A 40 -33.39 -40.58 41.21
N ASN A 41 -32.47 -39.78 41.80
CA ASN A 41 -31.63 -40.28 42.89
C ASN A 41 -32.48 -40.66 44.14
N GLY A 42 -32.15 -41.75 44.75
CA GLY A 42 -32.81 -42.25 45.95
C GLY A 42 -33.88 -43.33 45.73
N ASP A 43 -34.28 -43.58 44.50
CA ASP A 43 -35.22 -44.69 44.20
C ASP A 43 -34.50 -45.99 43.77
N GLY A 44 -33.17 -45.95 43.71
CA GLY A 44 -32.35 -47.12 43.34
C GLY A 44 -32.27 -47.39 41.84
N SER A 45 -32.89 -46.57 41.03
CA SER A 45 -33.00 -46.78 39.56
C SER A 45 -32.09 -45.88 38.71
N VAL A 46 -31.36 -44.93 39.31
CA VAL A 46 -30.45 -44.01 38.57
C VAL A 46 -29.32 -44.78 37.92
N THR A 47 -29.30 -44.83 36.62
CA THR A 47 -28.33 -45.57 35.81
C THR A 47 -27.39 -44.65 34.99
N GLY A 48 -27.65 -43.36 34.99
CA GLY A 48 -26.95 -42.36 34.14
C GLY A 48 -25.48 -42.11 34.51
N LYS A 49 -24.97 -42.68 35.61
CA LYS A 49 -23.59 -42.51 36.12
C LYS A 49 -23.24 -41.04 36.37
N ASN A 50 -24.17 -40.30 36.90
CA ASN A 50 -24.02 -38.89 37.25
C ASN A 50 -23.41 -38.70 38.63
N PHE A 51 -22.75 -37.52 38.85
CA PHE A 51 -22.18 -37.17 40.16
C PHE A 51 -22.53 -35.71 40.49
N ALA A 52 -23.30 -35.51 41.54
CA ALA A 52 -23.66 -34.18 42.01
C ALA A 52 -23.27 -33.99 43.48
N VAL A 53 -22.52 -32.94 43.79
CA VAL A 53 -22.08 -32.57 45.13
C VAL A 53 -22.21 -31.07 45.36
N GLY A 54 -22.95 -30.69 46.37
CA GLY A 54 -23.17 -29.29 46.75
C GLY A 54 -24.65 -29.06 47.11
N SER A 55 -24.93 -28.02 47.89
CA SER A 55 -26.29 -27.61 48.17
C SER A 55 -26.94 -27.12 46.88
N ASP A 56 -28.10 -27.65 46.58
CA ASP A 56 -28.83 -27.36 45.35
C ASP A 56 -28.02 -27.63 44.05
N ALA A 57 -27.07 -28.59 44.10
CA ALA A 57 -26.43 -29.09 42.89
C ALA A 57 -27.43 -29.95 42.11
N ILE A 58 -27.62 -29.68 40.83
CA ILE A 58 -28.66 -30.28 39.99
C ILE A 58 -28.06 -30.91 38.75
N ILE A 59 -28.44 -32.16 38.46
CA ILE A 59 -28.27 -32.80 37.17
C ILE A 59 -29.65 -33.23 36.69
N TRP A 60 -30.10 -32.77 35.55
CA TRP A 60 -31.42 -33.02 35.05
C TRP A 60 -31.39 -33.41 33.56
N ASP A 61 -32.00 -34.52 33.24
CA ASP A 61 -32.04 -35.07 31.89
C ASP A 61 -30.65 -35.14 31.25
N ALA A 62 -29.69 -35.76 31.97
CA ALA A 62 -28.30 -35.88 31.58
C ALA A 62 -27.69 -37.17 32.11
N ASP A 63 -26.76 -37.73 31.33
CA ASP A 63 -25.99 -38.91 31.68
C ASP A 63 -24.48 -38.63 31.76
N LYS A 64 -23.75 -39.35 32.60
CA LYS A 64 -22.29 -39.29 32.74
C LYS A 64 -21.76 -37.88 33.04
N SER A 65 -22.55 -37.11 33.75
CA SER A 65 -22.27 -35.69 34.00
C SER A 65 -21.92 -35.43 35.47
N MET A 66 -21.23 -34.33 35.73
CA MET A 66 -20.79 -33.92 37.05
C MET A 66 -21.23 -32.48 37.36
N ALA A 67 -21.85 -32.30 38.50
CA ALA A 67 -22.16 -30.97 39.06
C ALA A 67 -21.50 -30.87 40.46
N THR A 68 -20.45 -30.07 40.55
CA THR A 68 -19.66 -29.97 41.81
C THR A 68 -19.54 -28.52 42.26
N GLY A 69 -20.15 -28.23 43.38
CA GLY A 69 -20.28 -26.90 43.98
C GLY A 69 -21.73 -26.56 44.26
N ASN A 70 -21.95 -25.64 45.21
CA ASN A 70 -23.29 -25.22 45.53
C ASN A 70 -23.98 -24.54 44.36
N LYS A 71 -25.23 -24.86 44.15
CA LYS A 71 -26.06 -24.30 43.06
C LYS A 71 -25.49 -24.52 41.66
N THR A 72 -24.66 -25.55 41.50
CA THR A 72 -24.22 -26.01 40.17
C THR A 72 -25.35 -26.73 39.45
N ALA A 73 -25.34 -26.65 38.12
CA ALA A 73 -26.36 -27.29 37.33
C ALA A 73 -25.86 -27.88 36.01
N VAL A 74 -26.34 -29.07 35.68
CA VAL A 74 -26.22 -29.65 34.34
C VAL A 74 -27.60 -30.03 33.84
N PHE A 75 -28.05 -29.42 32.78
CA PHE A 75 -29.35 -29.62 32.15
C PHE A 75 -29.20 -30.12 30.73
N ASN A 76 -29.92 -31.17 30.38
CA ASN A 76 -30.02 -31.68 29.00
C ASN A 76 -28.67 -31.90 28.34
N ALA A 77 -27.61 -32.31 29.09
CA ALA A 77 -26.23 -32.33 28.61
C ALA A 77 -25.50 -33.56 29.13
N ASP A 78 -25.02 -34.40 28.23
CA ASP A 78 -24.28 -35.62 28.60
C ASP A 78 -22.76 -35.37 28.63
N ASN A 79 -22.02 -36.20 29.38
CA ASN A 79 -20.55 -36.14 29.50
C ASN A 79 -20.02 -34.74 29.87
N SER A 80 -20.75 -34.00 30.69
CA SER A 80 -20.45 -32.60 30.97
C SER A 80 -20.16 -32.35 32.42
N VAL A 81 -19.38 -31.33 32.70
CA VAL A 81 -18.95 -30.95 34.05
C VAL A 81 -19.29 -29.50 34.33
N ALA A 82 -20.03 -29.26 35.42
CA ALA A 82 -20.20 -27.92 35.98
C ALA A 82 -19.40 -27.84 37.29
N LEU A 83 -18.41 -26.94 37.35
CA LEU A 83 -17.47 -26.85 38.48
C LEU A 83 -17.47 -25.45 39.12
N GLY A 84 -17.76 -25.42 40.40
CA GLY A 84 -17.73 -24.21 41.23
C GLY A 84 -19.12 -23.58 41.40
N TYR A 85 -19.28 -22.75 42.44
CA TYR A 85 -20.54 -22.13 42.83
C TYR A 85 -21.30 -21.53 41.62
N GLY A 86 -22.52 -21.98 41.43
CA GLY A 86 -23.43 -21.50 40.42
C GLY A 86 -23.01 -21.81 38.97
N SER A 87 -21.95 -22.61 38.74
CA SER A 87 -21.58 -23.00 37.37
C SER A 87 -22.67 -23.85 36.71
N GLN A 88 -22.91 -23.61 35.42
CA GLN A 88 -24.03 -24.24 34.69
C GLN A 88 -23.59 -24.80 33.36
N VAL A 89 -24.17 -25.89 32.95
CA VAL A 89 -24.20 -26.43 31.58
C VAL A 89 -25.65 -26.57 31.19
N ASN A 90 -26.05 -26.05 30.07
CA ASN A 90 -27.43 -26.06 29.59
C ASN A 90 -27.50 -26.45 28.10
N GLY A 91 -27.85 -27.70 27.81
CA GLY A 91 -28.04 -28.20 26.45
C GLY A 91 -26.76 -28.54 25.68
N GLU A 92 -25.56 -28.29 26.25
CA GLU A 92 -24.28 -28.55 25.58
C GLU A 92 -23.60 -29.79 26.17
N SER A 93 -23.39 -30.82 25.38
CA SER A 93 -22.72 -32.06 25.84
C SER A 93 -21.20 -31.99 25.60
N ASN A 94 -20.44 -32.79 26.38
CA ASN A 94 -18.98 -32.90 26.30
C ASN A 94 -18.23 -31.61 26.65
N VAL A 95 -18.74 -30.84 27.61
CA VAL A 95 -18.15 -29.55 28.02
C VAL A 95 -17.77 -29.52 29.51
N LEU A 96 -16.79 -28.68 29.84
CA LEU A 96 -16.48 -28.23 31.18
C LEU A 96 -16.88 -26.77 31.33
N SER A 97 -17.86 -26.51 32.19
CA SER A 97 -18.25 -25.15 32.56
C SER A 97 -17.69 -24.76 33.92
N VAL A 98 -17.06 -23.61 34.01
CA VAL A 98 -16.55 -23.02 35.25
C VAL A 98 -17.26 -21.71 35.61
N GLY A 99 -18.40 -21.42 35.02
CA GLY A 99 -19.17 -20.18 35.21
C GLY A 99 -20.68 -20.40 35.08
N ALA A 100 -21.45 -19.40 35.48
CA ALA A 100 -22.90 -19.41 35.33
C ALA A 100 -23.38 -19.19 33.89
N GLY A 101 -22.47 -18.72 32.99
CA GLY A 101 -22.85 -18.25 31.68
C GLY A 101 -23.48 -16.86 31.71
N PRO A 102 -23.76 -16.28 30.52
CA PRO A 102 -24.41 -14.98 30.42
C PRO A 102 -25.84 -15.01 30.92
N SER A 103 -26.39 -13.84 31.23
CA SER A 103 -27.81 -13.70 31.64
C SER A 103 -28.74 -14.39 30.64
N GLY A 104 -29.59 -15.28 31.18
CA GLY A 104 -30.53 -16.06 30.36
C GLY A 104 -29.98 -17.41 29.86
N TYR A 105 -28.72 -17.76 30.12
CA TYR A 105 -28.14 -19.04 29.73
C TYR A 105 -28.79 -20.22 30.46
N GLY A 106 -29.09 -20.06 31.72
CA GLY A 106 -29.77 -21.03 32.54
C GLY A 106 -30.64 -20.34 33.59
N PHE A 107 -30.64 -20.85 34.82
CA PHE A 107 -31.33 -20.14 35.91
C PHE A 107 -30.35 -19.18 36.60
N SER A 108 -30.88 -18.06 37.06
CA SER A 108 -30.10 -17.07 37.80
C SER A 108 -29.68 -17.59 39.18
N VAL A 109 -28.40 -17.50 39.46
CA VAL A 109 -27.83 -17.79 40.78
C VAL A 109 -27.17 -16.53 41.30
N ASP A 110 -27.72 -15.99 42.39
CA ASP A 110 -27.17 -14.76 42.98
C ASP A 110 -25.71 -14.95 43.41
N GLY A 111 -24.86 -14.02 43.05
CA GLY A 111 -23.44 -14.02 43.35
C GLY A 111 -22.60 -15.02 42.54
N ALA A 112 -23.18 -15.75 41.59
CA ALA A 112 -22.42 -16.63 40.70
C ALA A 112 -21.74 -15.82 39.60
N PRO A 113 -20.41 -15.96 39.38
CA PRO A 113 -19.73 -15.28 38.31
C PRO A 113 -20.10 -15.91 36.96
N GLU A 114 -20.38 -15.08 35.97
CA GLU A 114 -20.67 -15.53 34.58
C GLU A 114 -19.52 -16.37 34.02
N THR A 115 -18.28 -15.93 34.26
CA THR A 115 -17.07 -16.59 33.77
C THR A 115 -16.01 -16.68 34.85
N ARG A 116 -15.07 -17.61 34.72
CA ARG A 116 -13.88 -17.73 35.58
C ARG A 116 -12.63 -17.84 34.74
N ARG A 117 -11.52 -17.31 35.24
CA ARG A 117 -10.20 -17.56 34.69
C ARG A 117 -9.69 -18.93 35.13
N ILE A 118 -9.10 -19.66 34.21
CA ILE A 118 -8.31 -20.86 34.53
C ILE A 118 -6.86 -20.40 34.65
N ILE A 119 -6.27 -20.58 35.82
CA ILE A 119 -4.88 -20.17 36.14
C ILE A 119 -4.01 -21.38 36.40
N ASN A 120 -2.68 -21.20 36.39
CA ASN A 120 -1.69 -22.27 36.61
C ASN A 120 -1.78 -23.37 35.53
N VAL A 121 -2.18 -23.02 34.35
CA VAL A 121 -2.17 -23.90 33.18
C VAL A 121 -0.79 -23.83 32.54
N SER A 122 -0.18 -24.99 32.30
CA SER A 122 1.06 -25.09 31.51
C SER A 122 0.80 -24.81 30.02
N ASP A 123 1.85 -24.50 29.32
CA ASP A 123 1.77 -24.37 27.86
C ASP A 123 1.29 -25.66 27.21
N GLY A 124 0.36 -25.55 26.27
CA GLY A 124 -0.13 -26.69 25.50
C GLY A 124 0.99 -27.31 24.66
N VAL A 125 1.00 -28.63 24.59
CA VAL A 125 1.99 -29.41 23.83
C VAL A 125 1.37 -30.11 22.63
N LYS A 126 0.11 -30.54 22.78
CA LYS A 126 -0.68 -31.21 21.75
C LYS A 126 -1.75 -30.26 21.21
N ASP A 127 -2.21 -30.51 20.02
CA ASP A 127 -3.26 -29.70 19.36
C ASP A 127 -4.57 -29.65 20.17
N SER A 128 -4.82 -30.64 21.01
CA SER A 128 -6.00 -30.73 21.90
C SER A 128 -5.81 -30.05 23.25
N ASP A 129 -4.63 -29.56 23.57
CA ASP A 129 -4.36 -28.91 24.86
C ASP A 129 -4.86 -27.46 24.86
N ALA A 130 -5.20 -26.97 26.04
CA ALA A 130 -5.50 -25.57 26.21
C ALA A 130 -4.22 -24.75 25.99
N ALA A 131 -4.30 -23.73 25.15
CA ALA A 131 -3.21 -22.78 24.94
C ALA A 131 -3.19 -21.74 26.06
N THR A 132 -2.00 -21.40 26.55
CA THR A 132 -1.85 -20.28 27.48
C THR A 132 -1.96 -18.95 26.73
N LYS A 133 -2.31 -17.88 27.45
CA LYS A 133 -2.27 -16.51 26.89
C LYS A 133 -0.88 -16.17 26.35
N GLY A 134 0.18 -16.63 27.01
CA GLY A 134 1.56 -16.41 26.56
C GLY A 134 1.86 -17.04 25.19
N GLN A 135 1.40 -18.26 24.97
CA GLN A 135 1.54 -18.92 23.66
C GLN A 135 0.80 -18.17 22.57
N MET A 136 -0.43 -17.72 22.83
CA MET A 136 -1.20 -16.92 21.86
C MET A 136 -0.53 -15.59 21.55
N ASP A 137 -0.12 -14.83 22.59
CA ASP A 137 0.54 -13.53 22.40
C ASP A 137 1.82 -13.67 21.59
N ASN A 138 2.64 -14.70 21.87
CA ASN A 138 3.87 -14.98 21.13
C ASN A 138 3.62 -15.38 19.68
N ALA A 139 2.61 -16.20 19.42
CA ALA A 139 2.22 -16.60 18.07
C ALA A 139 1.74 -15.39 17.24
N ILE A 140 0.90 -14.54 17.83
CA ILE A 140 0.42 -13.31 17.19
C ILE A 140 1.58 -12.36 16.89
N ALA A 141 2.44 -12.11 17.89
CA ALA A 141 3.61 -11.24 17.70
C ALA A 141 4.55 -11.77 16.61
N GLY A 142 4.77 -13.09 16.57
CA GLY A 142 5.54 -13.75 15.53
C GLY A 142 4.95 -13.57 14.13
N ALA A 143 3.65 -13.81 13.98
CA ALA A 143 2.94 -13.64 12.72
C ALA A 143 2.95 -12.20 12.23
N VAL A 144 2.70 -11.23 13.12
CA VAL A 144 2.75 -9.79 12.80
C VAL A 144 4.15 -9.37 12.34
N ARG A 145 5.21 -9.85 13.01
CA ARG A 145 6.59 -9.56 12.61
C ARG A 145 6.92 -10.11 11.22
N VAL A 146 6.60 -11.39 10.97
CA VAL A 146 6.86 -12.03 9.67
C VAL A 146 6.11 -11.31 8.54
N SER A 147 4.83 -11.02 8.73
CA SER A 147 4.04 -10.27 7.75
C SER A 147 4.55 -8.85 7.54
N GLY A 148 4.97 -8.18 8.62
CA GLY A 148 5.54 -6.84 8.55
C GLY A 148 6.86 -6.80 7.78
N ASP A 149 7.72 -7.79 7.97
CA ASP A 149 9.01 -7.88 7.25
C ASP A 149 8.79 -8.19 5.76
N ALA A 150 7.85 -9.07 5.42
CA ALA A 150 7.47 -9.36 4.04
C ALA A 150 6.94 -8.11 3.32
N LEU A 151 6.00 -7.39 3.93
CA LEU A 151 5.46 -6.15 3.38
C LEU A 151 6.52 -5.06 3.19
N ARG A 152 7.46 -4.90 4.14
CA ARG A 152 8.59 -3.97 3.97
C ARG A 152 9.47 -4.36 2.79
N GLY A 153 9.69 -5.67 2.60
CA GLY A 153 10.43 -6.21 1.45
C GLY A 153 9.75 -5.87 0.13
N GLU A 154 8.44 -6.10 0.02
CA GLU A 154 7.63 -5.79 -1.16
C GLU A 154 7.59 -4.28 -1.46
N ILE A 155 7.34 -3.44 -0.45
CA ILE A 155 7.37 -1.99 -0.59
C ILE A 155 8.75 -1.52 -1.07
N GLY A 156 9.83 -2.09 -0.51
CA GLY A 156 11.20 -1.77 -0.93
C GLY A 156 11.48 -2.16 -2.38
N ALA A 157 10.95 -3.28 -2.86
CA ALA A 157 11.07 -3.69 -4.27
C ALA A 157 10.31 -2.72 -5.19
N VAL A 158 9.04 -2.45 -4.92
CA VAL A 158 8.21 -1.50 -5.69
C VAL A 158 8.85 -0.11 -5.75
N TYR A 159 9.40 0.37 -4.64
CA TYR A 159 10.10 1.65 -4.61
C TYR A 159 11.33 1.67 -5.54
N ARG A 160 12.18 0.64 -5.49
CA ARG A 160 13.36 0.55 -6.37
C ARG A 160 12.96 0.48 -7.85
N ASP A 161 11.93 -0.29 -8.17
CA ASP A 161 11.44 -0.43 -9.55
C ASP A 161 10.89 0.90 -10.07
N ALA A 162 10.12 1.63 -9.25
CA ALA A 162 9.60 2.94 -9.60
C ALA A 162 10.72 3.97 -9.83
N VAL A 163 11.75 4.00 -8.98
CA VAL A 163 12.92 4.87 -9.15
C VAL A 163 13.67 4.50 -10.43
N SER A 164 13.96 3.23 -10.66
CA SER A 164 14.66 2.77 -11.88
C SER A 164 13.89 3.11 -13.15
N HIS A 165 12.57 2.93 -13.13
CA HIS A 165 11.72 3.31 -14.26
C HIS A 165 11.76 4.82 -14.52
N THR A 166 11.65 5.63 -13.46
CA THR A 166 11.72 7.09 -13.56
C THR A 166 13.06 7.56 -14.10
N ASP A 167 14.16 7.02 -13.60
CA ASP A 167 15.52 7.37 -14.07
C ASP A 167 15.72 7.01 -15.54
N SER A 168 15.18 5.87 -15.98
CA SER A 168 15.21 5.45 -17.38
C SER A 168 14.43 6.41 -18.28
N GLN A 169 13.24 6.81 -17.86
CA GLN A 169 12.40 7.78 -18.58
C GLN A 169 13.08 9.16 -18.69
N VAL A 170 13.62 9.65 -17.58
CA VAL A 170 14.34 10.93 -17.54
C VAL A 170 15.56 10.90 -18.45
N THR A 171 16.30 9.79 -18.48
CA THR A 171 17.44 9.63 -19.38
C THR A 171 17.02 9.65 -20.85
N ALA A 172 15.97 8.91 -21.21
CA ALA A 172 15.45 8.88 -22.57
C ALA A 172 15.02 10.28 -23.06
N VAL A 173 14.24 11.00 -22.25
CA VAL A 173 13.81 12.37 -22.57
C VAL A 173 15.01 13.33 -22.73
N ARG A 174 16.02 13.19 -21.88
CA ARG A 174 17.25 14.01 -21.98
C ARG A 174 18.00 13.75 -23.30
N ASP A 175 18.10 12.48 -23.70
CA ASP A 175 18.79 12.09 -24.93
C ASP A 175 18.02 12.54 -26.16
N GLU A 176 16.68 12.47 -26.17
CA GLU A 176 15.82 13.01 -27.21
C GLU A 176 15.98 14.52 -27.37
N LEU A 177 15.90 15.26 -26.26
CA LEU A 177 16.10 16.73 -26.26
C LEU A 177 17.48 17.12 -26.75
N LYS A 178 18.51 16.37 -26.43
CA LYS A 178 19.87 16.61 -26.92
C LYS A 178 19.94 16.38 -28.42
N ALA A 179 19.39 15.30 -28.94
CA ALA A 179 19.37 15.00 -30.37
C ALA A 179 18.61 16.07 -31.17
N GLU A 180 17.44 16.49 -30.68
CA GLU A 180 16.66 17.56 -31.27
C GLU A 180 17.41 18.90 -31.25
N GLY A 181 18.05 19.23 -30.13
CA GLY A 181 18.90 20.44 -30.04
C GLY A 181 20.07 20.43 -31.01
N ASP A 182 20.72 19.29 -31.22
CA ASP A 182 21.83 19.16 -32.19
C ASP A 182 21.31 19.24 -33.63
N SER A 183 20.14 18.68 -33.93
CA SER A 183 19.46 18.82 -35.24
C SER A 183 19.14 20.28 -35.56
N LEU A 184 18.51 20.98 -34.64
CA LEU A 184 18.17 22.40 -34.79
C LEU A 184 19.42 23.30 -34.99
N ARG A 185 20.51 23.04 -34.27
CA ARG A 185 21.79 23.74 -34.51
C ARG A 185 22.33 23.48 -35.89
N GLY A 186 22.21 22.26 -36.41
CA GLY A 186 22.55 21.88 -37.77
C GLY A 186 21.75 22.68 -38.82
N GLU A 187 20.45 22.74 -38.67
CA GLU A 187 19.52 23.48 -39.53
C GLU A 187 19.81 24.99 -39.53
N ILE A 188 19.96 25.59 -38.34
CA ILE A 188 20.34 27.00 -38.21
C ILE A 188 21.66 27.28 -38.90
N GLY A 189 22.65 26.38 -38.71
CA GLY A 189 23.94 26.49 -39.42
C GLY A 189 23.81 26.42 -40.94
N GLY A 190 22.90 25.59 -41.46
CA GLY A 190 22.53 25.51 -42.87
C GLY A 190 21.96 26.81 -43.37
N VAL A 191 20.90 27.30 -42.75
CA VAL A 191 20.22 28.56 -43.12
C VAL A 191 21.21 29.75 -43.11
N TYR A 192 22.09 29.83 -42.12
CA TYR A 192 23.11 30.86 -42.02
C TYR A 192 24.08 30.83 -43.22
N ARG A 193 24.57 29.64 -43.60
CA ARG A 193 25.48 29.49 -44.77
C ARG A 193 24.79 29.87 -46.08
N ASP A 194 23.54 29.45 -46.27
CA ASP A 194 22.77 29.72 -47.48
C ASP A 194 22.46 31.21 -47.61
N ALA A 195 22.05 31.85 -46.52
CA ALA A 195 21.83 33.31 -46.50
C ALA A 195 23.10 34.09 -46.83
N ARG A 196 24.25 33.66 -46.28
CA ARG A 196 25.54 34.29 -46.59
C ARG A 196 25.96 34.07 -48.04
N ALA A 197 25.83 32.87 -48.59
CA ALA A 197 26.13 32.59 -49.99
C ALA A 197 25.25 33.39 -50.93
N HIS A 198 23.95 33.51 -50.59
CA HIS A 198 23.02 34.36 -51.36
C HIS A 198 23.45 35.86 -51.36
N THR A 199 23.80 36.38 -50.17
CA THR A 199 24.26 37.77 -50.02
C THR A 199 25.57 37.98 -50.77
N ASP A 200 26.55 37.10 -50.69
CA ASP A 200 27.81 37.18 -51.41
C ASP A 200 27.60 37.18 -52.95
N SER A 201 26.67 36.36 -53.44
CA SER A 201 26.27 36.28 -54.83
C SER A 201 25.64 37.60 -55.30
N GLN A 202 24.72 38.17 -54.55
CA GLN A 202 24.07 39.44 -54.82
C GLN A 202 25.08 40.58 -54.87
N VAL A 203 25.98 40.66 -53.88
CA VAL A 203 27.04 41.67 -53.81
C VAL A 203 27.98 41.58 -55.06
N THR A 204 28.33 40.37 -55.47
CA THR A 204 29.15 40.12 -56.64
C THR A 204 28.46 40.60 -57.94
N ALA A 205 27.16 40.24 -58.08
CA ALA A 205 26.37 40.68 -59.26
C ALA A 205 26.29 42.21 -59.37
N VAL A 206 25.96 42.92 -58.29
CA VAL A 206 25.90 44.36 -58.22
C VAL A 206 27.28 45.01 -58.56
N ARG A 207 28.36 44.42 -58.03
CA ARG A 207 29.71 44.88 -58.31
C ARG A 207 30.06 44.78 -59.85
N ASP A 208 29.69 43.63 -60.42
CA ASP A 208 29.94 43.40 -61.84
C ASP A 208 29.09 44.31 -62.71
N GLU A 209 27.83 44.58 -62.38
CA GLU A 209 26.97 45.60 -63.07
C GLU A 209 27.58 46.99 -63.00
N LEU A 210 27.97 47.43 -61.77
CA LEU A 210 28.59 48.74 -61.59
C LEU A 210 29.89 48.90 -62.38
N LYS A 211 30.68 47.82 -62.44
CA LYS A 211 31.90 47.84 -63.29
C LYS A 211 31.58 47.96 -64.76
N ALA A 212 30.62 47.19 -65.27
CA ALA A 212 30.19 47.24 -66.65
C ALA A 212 29.64 48.65 -67.03
N GLU A 213 28.80 49.23 -66.18
CA GLU A 213 28.28 50.57 -66.34
C GLU A 213 29.38 51.62 -66.30
N GLY A 214 30.35 51.51 -65.38
CA GLY A 214 31.53 52.39 -65.32
C GLY A 214 32.41 52.30 -66.58
N ASP A 215 32.59 51.10 -67.10
CA ASP A 215 33.37 50.92 -68.37
C ASP A 215 32.60 51.48 -69.55
N SER A 216 31.26 51.36 -69.65
CA SER A 216 30.43 51.98 -70.68
C SER A 216 30.51 53.48 -70.60
N LEU A 217 30.33 54.08 -69.43
CA LEU A 217 30.44 55.56 -69.27
C LEU A 217 31.84 56.08 -69.67
N ARG A 218 32.91 55.38 -69.32
CA ARG A 218 34.27 55.73 -69.77
C ARG A 218 34.39 55.70 -71.29
N GLY A 219 33.76 54.70 -71.95
CA GLY A 219 33.69 54.60 -73.40
C GLY A 219 32.97 55.77 -74.01
N GLU A 220 31.80 56.14 -73.49
CA GLU A 220 31.00 57.30 -73.96
C GLU A 220 31.76 58.59 -73.77
N ILE A 221 32.35 58.86 -72.59
CA ILE A 221 33.18 60.02 -72.32
C ILE A 221 34.34 60.08 -73.32
N GLY A 222 34.99 58.92 -73.55
CA GLY A 222 36.05 58.87 -74.58
C GLY A 222 35.57 59.17 -76.00
N GLY A 223 34.35 58.78 -76.33
CA GLY A 223 33.68 59.11 -77.59
C GLY A 223 33.47 60.62 -77.72
N VAL A 224 32.78 61.21 -76.73
CA VAL A 224 32.52 62.69 -76.74
C VAL A 224 33.80 63.49 -76.81
N TYR A 225 34.84 63.05 -76.07
CA TYR A 225 36.13 63.75 -76.15
C TYR A 225 36.75 63.67 -77.54
N ARG A 226 36.74 62.58 -78.25
CA ARG A 226 37.25 62.43 -79.63
C ARG A 226 36.43 63.25 -80.58
N ASP A 227 35.10 63.25 -80.48
CA ASP A 227 34.22 64.00 -81.33
C ASP A 227 34.41 65.54 -81.21
N ALA A 228 34.50 66.01 -79.94
CA ALA A 228 34.80 67.42 -79.64
C ALA A 228 36.15 67.84 -80.20
N ARG A 229 37.16 66.97 -80.10
CA ARG A 229 38.48 67.28 -80.68
C ARG A 229 38.46 67.30 -82.18
N ALA A 230 37.81 66.32 -82.83
CA ALA A 230 37.68 66.31 -84.29
C ALA A 230 36.91 67.52 -84.79
N HIS A 231 35.84 67.97 -84.10
CA HIS A 231 35.11 69.14 -84.37
C HIS A 231 36.02 70.40 -84.28
N THR A 232 36.79 70.52 -83.18
CA THR A 232 37.74 71.64 -83.02
C THR A 232 38.81 71.66 -84.07
N ASP A 233 39.43 70.56 -84.43
CA ASP A 233 40.44 70.43 -85.46
C ASP A 233 39.85 70.80 -86.84
N SER A 234 38.61 70.44 -87.13
CA SER A 234 37.90 70.81 -88.36
C SER A 234 37.65 72.32 -88.42
N GLN A 235 37.19 72.92 -87.30
CA GLN A 235 36.99 74.40 -87.21
C GLN A 235 38.31 75.16 -87.40
N VAL A 236 39.38 74.71 -86.74
CA VAL A 236 40.71 75.32 -86.89
C VAL A 236 41.22 75.21 -88.32
N THR A 237 41.00 74.10 -89.01
CA THR A 237 41.37 73.89 -90.39
C THR A 237 40.58 74.82 -91.31
N ALA A 238 39.24 74.93 -91.13
CA ALA A 238 38.38 75.84 -91.91
C ALA A 238 38.81 77.30 -91.81
N VAL A 239 39.07 77.74 -90.52
CA VAL A 239 39.58 79.14 -90.29
C VAL A 239 40.95 79.36 -90.94
N ARG A 240 41.86 78.38 -90.87
CA ARG A 240 43.18 78.50 -91.54
C ARG A 240 43.06 78.61 -93.06
N ASP A 241 42.20 77.76 -93.63
CA ASP A 241 41.98 77.78 -95.09
C ASP A 241 41.30 79.09 -95.57
N GLU A 242 40.37 79.64 -94.75
CA GLU A 242 39.76 80.95 -95.05
C GLU A 242 40.78 82.05 -94.91
N LEU A 243 41.57 82.11 -93.87
CA LEU A 243 42.62 83.09 -93.66
C LEU A 243 43.68 83.05 -94.84
N SER A 244 44.03 81.79 -95.22
CA SER A 244 44.97 81.62 -96.37
C SER A 244 44.40 82.16 -97.67
N ARG A 245 43.11 81.96 -97.93
CA ARG A 245 42.42 82.52 -99.07
C ARG A 245 42.40 84.09 -99.03
N ASP A 246 42.09 84.61 -97.80
CA ASP A 246 42.07 86.09 -97.66
C ASP A 246 43.47 86.73 -97.85
N ILE A 247 44.54 86.11 -97.36
CA ILE A 247 45.90 86.46 -97.48
C ILE A 247 46.25 86.43 -98.95
N ILE A 248 45.92 85.42 -99.74
CA ILE A 248 46.16 85.31 -101.14
C ILE A 248 45.42 86.44 -101.95
N ALA A 249 44.12 86.64 -101.52
CA ALA A 249 43.34 87.74 -102.22
C ALA A 249 43.92 89.08 -101.91
N VAL A 250 44.38 89.47 -100.81
CA VAL A 250 45.03 90.72 -100.44
C VAL A 250 46.39 90.88 -101.21
N THR A 251 47.19 89.77 -101.22
CA THR A 251 48.50 89.83 -101.93
C THR A 251 48.39 89.86 -103.44
N SER A 252 47.24 89.46 -104.01
CA SER A 252 46.99 89.45 -105.41
C SER A 252 46.43 90.85 -105.95
N ALA A 253 45.94 91.67 -105.00
CA ALA A 253 45.35 92.97 -105.30
C ALA A 253 46.33 94.16 -105.07
N ALA A 254 47.57 93.88 -104.59
CA ALA A 254 48.68 94.79 -104.43
C ALA A 254 49.64 94.70 -105.68
#